data_e462e697f0f960be101f76fd7b1453ea
#
_entry.id   e462e697f0f960be101f76fd7b1453ea
#
_cell.length_a   1.000
_cell.length_b   1.000
_cell.length_c   1.000
_cell.angle_alpha   90.00
_cell.angle_beta   90.00
_cell.angle_gamma   90.00
#
_symmetry.space_group_name_H-M   'P 1'
#
loop_
_entity.id
_entity.type
_entity.pdbx_description
1 polymer ?
#
loop_
_entity_poly.entity_id
_entity_poly.type
_entity_poly.pdbx_seq_one_letter_code
_entity_poly.pdbx_strand_id
1 'polypeptide(L)'
;MRVGGHPVDTPSDPGRTTAFRSDGYAPLRDYAVIGDGRSAALIAADGSVDWLGMPDLDSPSVFAALLDPVRGGRFLLEPEEPYTVARRYLPGTNVLETTFTTGGGSLRVTDALTLEADGALGPMRELQRRIDGVAGTVPLRWSVQPRFGYGARRPRIARRAGVPVAVAGADALAVCAWDAGEPECTDRAINGRLDLRRGQRALLAIPLAHQEPLVLPARPECDARMDHTIAAWRGWARERSNEGMWRDAVLRSALALKLLIFAPSGAIAAAVTSSLPEQVGGERNWDYRFSWVRDSAFTLDAFLSLGCPAEAHAYFWWLMHASQLTHPRLRVLYRLNGGGHATERTLPLDGYRGSRPVRIGNAAGAQTQLDTYGELLQTGWLYAGAAGRLDADIARRLAELADFVCAAWRGPDSGIWEVRSAPLHFTQSKMMCWVALDRAIDLCERGLIQSRGSARWRLARAQIRDFVETRCFSSLHHCYTRSAGSSDLDAAVLLGLLHGYAPPGDPRMRATVDTVARELRHGPFVDRYSGEDGVSGTEGAFLACSFWLAECLARTGCLEQATALMDDLVGLANDVGLYGEEIDPATGAFLGNLPQGLSHLALISAACTIDSIAAEADG
;
A
#
# COMPACT_ATOMS: atom_id res chain seq x y z
N MET A 1 -34.69 5.14 22.27
CA MET A 1 -33.28 5.49 22.51
C MET A 1 -32.76 6.12 21.26
N ARG A 2 -32.36 7.39 21.28
CA ARG A 2 -31.81 8.08 20.09
C ARG A 2 -30.37 7.63 19.93
N VAL A 3 -30.07 6.95 18.82
CA VAL A 3 -28.70 6.67 18.38
C VAL A 3 -28.13 8.01 17.90
N GLY A 4 -27.11 8.52 18.60
CA GLY A 4 -26.38 9.72 18.19
C GLY A 4 -25.62 9.43 16.89
N GLY A 5 -26.05 10.07 15.81
CA GLY A 5 -25.31 10.05 14.56
C GLY A 5 -23.99 10.80 14.72
N HIS A 6 -22.88 10.14 14.41
CA HIS A 6 -21.59 10.80 14.23
C HIS A 6 -21.65 11.72 12.99
N PRO A 7 -20.95 12.86 12.99
CA PRO A 7 -20.95 13.76 11.84
C PRO A 7 -20.34 13.05 10.63
N VAL A 8 -21.02 13.15 9.50
CA VAL A 8 -20.62 12.61 8.19
C VAL A 8 -19.36 13.33 7.71
N ASP A 9 -18.29 12.56 7.44
CA ASP A 9 -17.07 13.06 6.79
C ASP A 9 -17.38 13.36 5.31
N THR A 10 -17.74 14.61 5.00
CA THR A 10 -17.87 15.07 3.61
C THR A 10 -16.52 15.24 2.93
N PRO A 11 -16.43 15.11 1.57
CA PRO A 11 -15.18 15.31 0.82
C PRO A 11 -14.53 16.65 1.15
N SER A 12 -13.20 16.69 1.18
CA SER A 12 -12.39 17.86 1.54
C SER A 12 -12.73 19.06 0.65
N ASP A 13 -13.52 19.99 1.19
CA ASP A 13 -13.75 21.31 0.61
C ASP A 13 -12.44 22.14 0.71
N PRO A 14 -11.98 22.80 -0.37
CA PRO A 14 -10.79 23.66 -0.36
C PRO A 14 -11.00 24.98 0.40
N GLY A 15 -11.56 24.92 1.58
CA GLY A 15 -11.87 26.04 2.48
C GLY A 15 -12.19 25.59 3.91
N ARG A 16 -11.93 24.33 4.26
CA ARG A 16 -12.28 23.74 5.55
C ARG A 16 -11.60 24.45 6.73
N THR A 17 -12.40 25.12 7.55
CA THR A 17 -11.99 25.72 8.83
C THR A 17 -12.06 24.70 9.96
N THR A 18 -10.92 24.44 10.58
CA THR A 18 -10.70 24.01 11.97
C THR A 18 -11.62 23.02 12.66
N ALA A 19 -11.71 21.76 12.18
CA ALA A 19 -11.86 20.58 13.03
C ALA A 19 -11.25 19.37 12.28
N PHE A 20 -9.91 19.37 12.13
CA PHE A 20 -9.21 18.28 11.43
C PHE A 20 -9.20 16.97 12.25
N ARG A 21 -9.58 17.00 13.52
CA ARG A 21 -9.50 15.84 14.42
C ARG A 21 -10.76 15.64 15.23
N SER A 22 -11.13 14.37 15.41
CA SER A 22 -12.12 13.92 16.38
C SER A 22 -11.41 13.04 17.41
N ASP A 23 -11.54 13.35 18.69
CA ASP A 23 -10.88 12.64 19.81
C ASP A 23 -9.35 12.49 19.64
N GLY A 24 -8.72 13.47 18.98
CA GLY A 24 -7.28 13.48 18.70
C GLY A 24 -6.85 12.76 17.43
N TYR A 25 -7.73 12.06 16.72
CA TYR A 25 -7.49 11.37 15.46
C TYR A 25 -7.89 12.21 14.26
N ALA A 26 -7.05 12.27 13.24
CA ALA A 26 -7.43 12.76 11.93
C ALA A 26 -8.17 11.67 11.14
N PRO A 27 -9.10 12.00 10.22
CA PRO A 27 -9.67 11.03 9.30
C PRO A 27 -8.59 10.33 8.47
N LEU A 28 -8.73 9.03 8.18
CA LEU A 28 -7.74 8.31 7.36
C LEU A 28 -7.60 8.90 5.97
N ARG A 29 -8.68 9.43 5.41
CA ARG A 29 -8.68 10.12 4.12
C ARG A 29 -7.81 11.39 4.11
N ASP A 30 -7.56 12.00 5.28
CA ASP A 30 -6.81 13.24 5.42
C ASP A 30 -5.28 13.02 5.51
N TYR A 31 -4.78 11.79 5.32
CA TYR A 31 -3.34 11.54 5.35
C TYR A 31 -2.72 11.56 3.95
N ALA A 32 -1.58 12.27 3.86
CA ALA A 32 -0.61 12.16 2.79
C ALA A 32 0.59 11.32 3.24
N VAL A 33 1.32 10.72 2.31
CA VAL A 33 2.48 9.86 2.61
C VAL A 33 3.72 10.38 1.91
N ILE A 34 4.83 10.47 2.64
CA ILE A 34 6.16 10.74 2.11
C ILE A 34 7.09 9.58 2.43
N GLY A 35 8.13 9.35 1.64
CA GLY A 35 9.07 8.24 1.86
C GLY A 35 10.36 8.39 1.09
N ASP A 36 11.37 7.60 1.50
CA ASP A 36 12.73 7.60 0.95
C ASP A 36 13.15 6.24 0.37
N GLY A 37 12.21 5.28 0.26
CA GLY A 37 12.49 3.90 -0.14
C GLY A 37 13.00 3.02 1.00
N ARG A 38 13.07 3.51 2.23
CA ARG A 38 13.39 2.73 3.45
C ARG A 38 12.34 2.90 4.52
N SER A 39 11.90 4.14 4.72
CA SER A 39 10.89 4.55 5.68
C SER A 39 9.79 5.35 4.99
N ALA A 40 8.65 5.46 5.67
CA ALA A 40 7.57 6.32 5.24
C ALA A 40 6.95 7.03 6.43
N ALA A 41 6.47 8.24 6.20
CA ALA A 41 5.75 9.04 7.18
C ALA A 41 4.37 9.46 6.67
N LEU A 42 3.37 9.45 7.55
CA LEU A 42 2.03 9.96 7.27
C LEU A 42 1.85 11.33 7.88
N ILE A 43 1.38 12.26 7.05
CA ILE A 43 1.14 13.66 7.40
C ILE A 43 -0.34 13.95 7.27
N ALA A 44 -0.98 14.30 8.39
CA ALA A 44 -2.38 14.69 8.43
C ALA A 44 -2.59 16.09 7.80
N ALA A 45 -3.83 16.42 7.45
CA ALA A 45 -4.17 17.70 6.83
C ALA A 45 -3.80 18.92 7.70
N ASP A 46 -3.77 18.77 9.02
CA ASP A 46 -3.31 19.80 9.95
C ASP A 46 -1.78 19.95 10.04
N GLY A 47 -1.03 19.23 9.21
CA GLY A 47 0.42 19.27 9.18
C GLY A 47 1.11 18.40 10.23
N SER A 48 0.40 17.59 11.00
CA SER A 48 1.00 16.68 11.97
C SER A 48 1.53 15.41 11.30
N VAL A 49 2.79 15.03 11.57
CA VAL A 49 3.33 13.70 11.24
C VAL A 49 2.92 12.74 12.34
N ASP A 50 1.95 11.87 12.06
CA ASP A 50 1.34 10.98 13.05
C ASP A 50 1.85 9.54 12.96
N TRP A 51 2.60 9.21 11.91
CA TRP A 51 3.22 7.90 11.70
C TRP A 51 4.61 8.05 11.11
N LEU A 52 5.58 7.35 11.69
CA LEU A 52 6.92 7.16 11.14
C LEU A 52 7.54 5.90 11.73
N GLY A 53 7.80 4.90 10.90
CA GLY A 53 8.59 3.71 11.24
C GLY A 53 10.10 4.00 11.11
N MET A 54 10.93 3.38 11.96
CA MET A 54 12.39 3.53 11.89
C MET A 54 13.07 2.28 12.44
N PRO A 55 14.15 1.78 11.83
CA PRO A 55 14.90 2.33 10.68
C PRO A 55 14.28 2.05 9.31
N ASP A 56 13.37 1.12 9.19
CA ASP A 56 12.79 0.63 7.94
C ASP A 56 11.25 0.60 8.03
N LEU A 57 10.56 0.40 6.90
CA LEU A 57 9.10 0.38 6.80
C LEU A 57 8.42 -0.55 7.82
N ASP A 58 8.97 -1.77 8.02
CA ASP A 58 8.42 -2.78 8.94
C ASP A 58 8.97 -2.67 10.38
N SER A 59 9.71 -1.62 10.67
CA SER A 59 10.28 -1.37 12.00
C SER A 59 9.27 -0.75 12.97
N PRO A 60 9.56 -0.82 14.29
CA PRO A 60 8.76 -0.12 15.29
C PRO A 60 8.74 1.40 15.03
N SER A 61 7.62 2.04 15.36
CA SER A 61 7.44 3.46 15.11
C SER A 61 8.17 4.36 16.10
N VAL A 62 8.52 5.56 15.61
CA VAL A 62 8.95 6.73 16.40
C VAL A 62 7.76 7.63 16.69
N PHE A 63 6.86 7.77 15.71
CA PHE A 63 5.57 8.43 15.85
C PHE A 63 4.47 7.43 15.49
N ALA A 64 3.43 7.33 16.34
CA ALA A 64 2.26 6.47 16.16
C ALA A 64 0.98 7.12 16.71
N ALA A 65 0.87 8.46 16.70
CA ALA A 65 -0.36 9.16 17.07
C ALA A 65 -1.56 8.73 16.23
N LEU A 66 -1.31 8.18 15.03
CA LEU A 66 -2.29 7.50 14.18
C LEU A 66 -3.02 6.37 14.92
N LEU A 67 -2.33 5.63 15.79
CA LEU A 67 -2.89 4.50 16.55
C LEU A 67 -3.25 4.88 17.99
N ASP A 68 -2.59 5.89 18.57
CA ASP A 68 -2.86 6.35 19.92
C ASP A 68 -2.35 7.81 20.06
N PRO A 69 -3.22 8.81 20.05
CA PRO A 69 -2.82 10.21 20.06
C PRO A 69 -2.16 10.65 21.36
N VAL A 70 -2.33 9.88 22.45
CA VAL A 70 -1.75 10.17 23.78
C VAL A 70 -0.39 9.51 23.96
N ARG A 71 -0.25 8.24 23.55
CA ARG A 71 0.95 7.43 23.77
C ARG A 71 1.88 7.39 22.56
N GLY A 72 1.33 7.51 21.36
CA GLY A 72 2.05 7.26 20.11
C GLY A 72 3.08 8.32 19.74
N GLY A 73 2.91 9.57 20.18
CA GLY A 73 3.77 10.69 19.81
C GLY A 73 3.57 11.14 18.37
N ARG A 74 4.01 12.36 18.07
CA ARG A 74 3.86 13.00 16.76
C ARG A 74 4.88 14.12 16.54
N PHE A 75 4.96 14.60 15.31
CA PHE A 75 5.62 15.86 15.01
C PHE A 75 4.58 16.85 14.49
N LEU A 76 4.13 17.74 15.37
CA LEU A 76 3.17 18.80 15.06
C LEU A 76 3.89 20.03 14.50
N LEU A 77 3.30 20.67 13.49
CA LEU A 77 3.67 22.01 12.99
C LEU A 77 2.39 22.65 12.47
N GLU A 78 1.97 23.73 13.12
CA GLU A 78 0.70 24.40 12.77
C GLU A 78 0.73 25.89 13.09
N PRO A 79 -0.06 26.74 12.39
CA PRO A 79 -0.33 28.11 12.83
C PRO A 79 -0.98 28.16 14.22
N GLU A 80 -0.67 29.22 15.00
CA GLU A 80 -1.33 29.45 16.30
C GLU A 80 -2.73 30.09 16.13
N GLU A 81 -3.04 30.67 14.99
CA GLU A 81 -4.34 31.25 14.63
C GLU A 81 -5.20 30.23 13.87
N PRO A 82 -6.53 30.42 13.81
CA PRO A 82 -7.39 29.64 12.93
C PRO A 82 -6.93 29.72 11.48
N TYR A 83 -6.93 28.59 10.77
CA TYR A 83 -6.38 28.49 9.42
C TYR A 83 -7.22 27.59 8.50
N THR A 84 -7.05 27.77 7.20
CA THR A 84 -7.47 26.84 6.17
C THR A 84 -6.25 26.15 5.56
N VAL A 85 -6.45 24.98 4.97
CA VAL A 85 -5.38 24.17 4.38
C VAL A 85 -5.68 23.84 2.93
N ALA A 86 -4.64 23.95 2.09
CA ALA A 86 -4.60 23.36 0.77
C ALA A 86 -3.28 22.59 0.63
N ARG A 87 -3.34 21.36 0.12
CA ARG A 87 -2.15 20.52 -0.02
C ARG A 87 -2.14 19.81 -1.36
N ARG A 88 -0.92 19.50 -1.80
CA ARG A 88 -0.66 18.75 -3.03
C ARG A 88 0.71 18.11 -2.96
N TYR A 89 0.95 17.09 -3.73
CA TYR A 89 2.32 16.74 -4.05
C TYR A 89 2.89 17.71 -5.08
N LEU A 90 4.18 18.04 -4.98
CA LEU A 90 4.88 18.70 -6.08
C LEU A 90 4.78 17.80 -7.32
N PRO A 91 4.48 18.35 -8.51
CA PRO A 91 4.24 17.56 -9.71
C PRO A 91 5.38 16.55 -9.98
N GLY A 92 5.01 15.28 -10.19
CA GLY A 92 5.93 14.18 -10.45
C GLY A 92 6.79 13.76 -9.24
N THR A 93 6.34 14.01 -8.00
CA THR A 93 7.12 13.70 -6.79
C THR A 93 6.28 13.05 -5.68
N ASN A 94 6.98 12.56 -4.64
CA ASN A 94 6.44 12.22 -3.33
C ASN A 94 6.83 13.25 -2.26
N VAL A 95 7.03 14.50 -2.66
CA VAL A 95 7.27 15.65 -1.77
C VAL A 95 5.97 16.41 -1.59
N LEU A 96 5.49 16.50 -0.35
CA LEU A 96 4.22 17.13 -0.02
C LEU A 96 4.41 18.64 0.17
N GLU A 97 3.53 19.42 -0.42
CA GLU A 97 3.41 20.86 -0.20
C GLU A 97 2.07 21.15 0.48
N THR A 98 2.11 21.73 1.67
CA THR A 98 0.93 22.15 2.44
C THR A 98 0.94 23.67 2.58
N THR A 99 -0.10 24.34 2.15
CA THR A 99 -0.28 25.78 2.33
C THR A 99 -1.30 26.04 3.44
N PHE A 100 -0.87 26.76 4.46
CA PHE A 100 -1.72 27.26 5.54
C PHE A 100 -2.06 28.71 5.30
N THR A 101 -3.33 29.08 5.41
CA THR A 101 -3.82 30.46 5.28
C THR A 101 -4.56 30.86 6.55
N THR A 102 -4.13 31.96 7.19
CA THR A 102 -4.72 32.55 8.39
C THR A 102 -5.24 33.95 8.09
N GLY A 103 -5.89 34.57 9.08
CA GLY A 103 -6.26 36.00 8.98
C GLY A 103 -5.04 36.93 8.87
N GLY A 104 -3.87 36.55 9.40
CA GLY A 104 -2.62 37.34 9.38
C GLY A 104 -1.76 37.14 8.14
N GLY A 105 -1.95 36.07 7.37
CA GLY A 105 -1.14 35.76 6.21
C GLY A 105 -1.22 34.32 5.75
N SER A 106 -0.24 33.90 4.94
CA SER A 106 -0.12 32.51 4.48
C SER A 106 1.32 32.05 4.47
N LEU A 107 1.51 30.74 4.69
CA LEU A 107 2.78 30.06 4.62
C LEU A 107 2.66 28.73 3.88
N ARG A 108 3.81 28.22 3.46
CA ARG A 108 3.93 26.94 2.78
C ARG A 108 4.92 26.05 3.50
N VAL A 109 4.54 24.81 3.75
CA VAL A 109 5.42 23.75 4.28
C VAL A 109 5.69 22.76 3.18
N THR A 110 6.97 22.48 2.92
CA THR A 110 7.41 21.43 1.99
C THR A 110 8.03 20.31 2.79
N ASP A 111 7.40 19.15 2.77
CA ASP A 111 7.75 17.96 3.55
C ASP A 111 8.35 16.87 2.68
N ALA A 112 9.48 16.32 3.10
CA ALA A 112 10.10 15.15 2.49
C ALA A 112 10.83 14.27 3.51
N LEU A 113 10.79 12.95 3.28
CA LEU A 113 11.90 12.07 3.68
C LEU A 113 12.93 12.18 2.56
N THR A 114 14.13 12.66 2.89
CA THR A 114 15.12 13.05 1.87
C THR A 114 15.85 11.85 1.29
N LEU A 115 16.09 11.90 -0.02
CA LEU A 115 16.90 10.92 -0.73
C LEU A 115 18.37 11.34 -0.68
N GLU A 116 19.27 10.36 -0.56
CA GLU A 116 20.71 10.61 -0.64
C GLU A 116 21.14 10.83 -2.09
N ALA A 117 22.15 11.69 -2.28
CA ALA A 117 22.81 11.81 -3.55
C ALA A 117 23.71 10.60 -3.81
N ASP A 118 23.92 10.25 -5.09
CA ASP A 118 24.81 9.17 -5.49
C ASP A 118 26.21 9.39 -4.91
N GLY A 119 26.79 8.33 -4.32
CA GLY A 119 28.13 8.36 -3.73
C GLY A 119 28.20 8.87 -2.28
N ALA A 120 27.09 9.19 -1.62
CA ALA A 120 27.07 9.50 -0.20
C ALA A 120 27.49 8.28 0.64
N LEU A 121 28.27 8.53 1.71
CA LEU A 121 28.71 7.48 2.63
C LEU A 121 27.72 7.34 3.79
N GLY A 122 27.11 6.17 3.89
CA GLY A 122 26.22 5.78 4.98
C GLY A 122 24.77 6.23 4.79
N PRO A 123 23.82 5.49 5.39
CA PRO A 123 22.41 5.82 5.25
C PRO A 123 22.06 7.05 6.09
N MET A 124 21.68 8.12 5.44
CA MET A 124 21.04 9.27 6.10
C MET A 124 19.52 9.03 6.07
N ARG A 125 18.90 8.95 7.23
CA ARG A 125 17.43 9.00 7.36
C ARG A 125 17.07 10.36 7.90
N GLU A 126 16.38 11.15 7.11
CA GLU A 126 16.08 12.52 7.48
C GLU A 126 14.68 12.92 7.01
N LEU A 127 13.86 13.35 7.96
CA LEU A 127 12.62 14.06 7.68
C LEU A 127 12.90 15.55 7.67
N GLN A 128 12.61 16.22 6.57
CA GLN A 128 12.72 17.67 6.44
C GLN A 128 11.36 18.34 6.29
N ARG A 129 11.23 19.53 6.91
CA ARG A 129 10.10 20.44 6.79
C ARG A 129 10.63 21.84 6.49
N ARG A 130 10.60 22.24 5.22
CA ARG A 130 10.97 23.59 4.78
C ARG A 130 9.75 24.49 4.83
N ILE A 131 9.85 25.64 5.49
CA ILE A 131 8.73 26.54 5.78
C ILE A 131 8.98 27.89 5.12
N ASP A 132 8.17 28.26 4.15
CA ASP A 132 8.28 29.51 3.39
C ASP A 132 7.12 30.45 3.73
N GLY A 133 7.41 31.70 4.16
CA GLY A 133 6.42 32.75 4.33
C GLY A 133 5.96 33.30 2.98
N VAL A 134 4.68 33.13 2.65
CA VAL A 134 4.09 33.50 1.35
C VAL A 134 3.48 34.89 1.38
N ALA A 135 2.69 35.21 2.41
CA ALA A 135 2.07 36.52 2.59
C ALA A 135 1.90 36.87 4.06
N GLY A 136 1.94 38.14 4.41
CA GLY A 136 1.72 38.66 5.76
C GLY A 136 2.73 38.12 6.79
N THR A 137 2.24 37.89 8.01
CA THR A 137 2.97 37.29 9.14
C THR A 137 2.11 36.21 9.77
N VAL A 138 2.65 35.02 9.94
CA VAL A 138 1.94 33.88 10.55
C VAL A 138 2.69 33.39 11.77
N PRO A 139 2.11 33.50 12.99
CA PRO A 139 2.64 32.84 14.18
C PRO A 139 2.52 31.33 14.05
N LEU A 140 3.61 30.62 14.26
CA LEU A 140 3.71 29.16 14.17
C LEU A 140 4.21 28.54 15.45
N ARG A 141 3.70 27.35 15.76
CA ARG A 141 4.29 26.46 16.76
C ARG A 141 4.63 25.11 16.16
N TRP A 142 5.66 24.50 16.69
CA TRP A 142 6.00 23.11 16.38
C TRP A 142 6.40 22.34 17.62
N SER A 143 6.18 21.00 17.58
CA SER A 143 6.47 20.11 18.70
C SER A 143 6.84 18.73 18.18
N VAL A 144 8.06 18.28 18.49
CA VAL A 144 8.52 16.91 18.19
C VAL A 144 8.41 16.08 19.46
N GLN A 145 7.55 15.08 19.44
CA GLN A 145 7.22 14.22 20.59
C GLN A 145 7.59 12.76 20.28
N PRO A 146 8.87 12.38 20.27
CA PRO A 146 9.27 11.02 19.92
C PRO A 146 8.80 10.02 20.99
N ARG A 147 8.29 8.87 20.50
CA ARG A 147 7.81 7.76 21.33
C ARG A 147 8.29 6.46 20.69
N PHE A 148 9.55 6.13 20.92
CA PHE A 148 10.20 4.99 20.32
C PHE A 148 9.52 3.66 20.67
N GLY A 149 9.44 2.76 19.69
CA GLY A 149 8.86 1.44 19.87
C GLY A 149 7.37 1.48 20.20
N TYR A 150 6.59 2.28 19.48
CA TYR A 150 5.15 2.46 19.73
C TYR A 150 4.83 3.02 21.12
N GLY A 151 5.67 3.91 21.62
CA GLY A 151 5.51 4.50 22.96
C GLY A 151 6.04 3.65 24.12
N ALA A 152 6.56 2.45 23.86
CA ALA A 152 7.09 1.56 24.91
C ALA A 152 8.37 2.09 25.55
N ARG A 153 9.16 2.91 24.82
CA ARG A 153 10.45 3.43 25.30
C ARG A 153 10.41 4.95 25.38
N ARG A 154 10.59 5.47 26.59
CA ARG A 154 10.69 6.92 26.83
C ARG A 154 12.06 7.43 26.36
N PRO A 155 12.14 8.52 25.58
CA PRO A 155 13.39 9.11 25.18
C PRO A 155 14.06 9.85 26.37
N ARG A 156 15.39 9.85 26.39
CA ARG A 156 16.16 10.85 27.11
C ARG A 156 16.46 12.00 26.15
N ILE A 157 15.98 13.20 26.46
CA ILE A 157 16.20 14.40 25.67
C ILE A 157 17.33 15.21 26.30
N ALA A 158 18.33 15.57 25.50
CA ALA A 158 19.48 16.35 25.92
C ALA A 158 20.05 17.16 24.73
N ARG A 159 20.89 18.16 24.96
CA ARG A 159 21.57 18.85 23.87
C ARG A 159 22.95 18.22 23.59
N ARG A 160 23.28 18.05 22.30
CA ARG A 160 24.60 17.67 21.81
C ARG A 160 25.06 18.73 20.82
N ALA A 161 26.22 19.34 21.06
CA ALA A 161 26.70 20.49 20.28
C ALA A 161 25.64 21.59 20.07
N GLY A 162 24.84 21.87 21.13
CA GLY A 162 23.74 22.83 21.05
C GLY A 162 22.42 22.31 20.44
N VAL A 163 22.43 21.19 19.71
CA VAL A 163 21.25 20.62 19.05
C VAL A 163 20.50 19.70 20.01
N PRO A 164 19.17 19.82 20.16
CA PRO A 164 18.34 18.86 20.90
C PRO A 164 18.39 17.46 20.28
N VAL A 165 18.62 16.44 21.10
CA VAL A 165 18.68 15.04 20.69
C VAL A 165 17.85 14.19 21.65
N ALA A 166 17.00 13.36 21.11
CA ALA A 166 16.24 12.35 21.85
C ALA A 166 16.81 10.95 21.58
N VAL A 167 17.10 10.18 22.64
CA VAL A 167 17.73 8.85 22.55
C VAL A 167 16.94 7.84 23.37
N ALA A 168 16.71 6.65 22.81
CA ALA A 168 16.10 5.51 23.50
C ALA A 168 16.75 4.18 23.05
N GLY A 169 17.73 3.70 23.82
CA GLY A 169 18.50 2.50 23.46
C GLY A 169 19.38 2.76 22.24
N ALA A 170 19.19 2.01 21.18
CA ALA A 170 19.91 2.11 19.91
C ALA A 170 19.37 3.20 18.97
N ASP A 171 18.20 3.74 19.29
CA ASP A 171 17.51 4.74 18.45
C ASP A 171 17.82 6.14 18.92
N ALA A 172 18.03 7.04 17.97
CA ALA A 172 18.26 8.45 18.22
C ALA A 172 17.64 9.31 17.12
N LEU A 173 17.18 10.52 17.49
CA LEU A 173 16.87 11.57 16.55
C LEU A 173 17.37 12.91 17.06
N ALA A 174 17.75 13.82 16.15
CA ALA A 174 18.02 15.21 16.49
C ALA A 174 16.94 16.12 15.88
N VAL A 175 16.80 17.32 16.47
CA VAL A 175 15.96 18.38 15.93
C VAL A 175 16.85 19.55 15.58
N CYS A 176 17.22 19.64 14.30
CA CYS A 176 17.97 20.74 13.75
C CYS A 176 16.99 21.82 13.30
N ALA A 177 17.04 23.01 13.91
CA ALA A 177 16.12 24.10 13.65
C ALA A 177 16.93 25.34 13.20
N TRP A 178 16.64 25.85 11.99
CA TRP A 178 17.26 27.06 11.46
C TRP A 178 16.15 28.08 11.12
N ASP A 179 16.25 29.25 11.70
CA ASP A 179 15.24 30.33 11.61
C ASP A 179 13.81 29.86 12.01
N ALA A 180 13.72 28.75 12.76
CA ALA A 180 12.48 28.12 13.20
C ALA A 180 12.17 28.38 14.69
N GLY A 181 12.76 29.41 15.28
CA GLY A 181 12.71 29.70 16.70
C GLY A 181 13.71 28.88 17.54
N GLU A 182 13.99 29.31 18.75
CA GLU A 182 14.90 28.60 19.67
C GLU A 182 14.20 27.34 20.23
N PRO A 183 14.79 26.14 20.06
CA PRO A 183 14.20 24.92 20.58
C PRO A 183 14.18 24.86 22.11
N GLU A 184 13.04 24.56 22.70
CA GLU A 184 12.85 24.31 24.12
C GLU A 184 12.67 22.81 24.40
N CYS A 185 13.49 22.25 25.29
CA CYS A 185 13.45 20.83 25.63
C CYS A 185 12.66 20.61 26.92
N THR A 186 11.71 19.68 26.89
CA THR A 186 11.08 19.09 28.07
C THR A 186 11.51 17.63 28.22
N ASP A 187 11.02 16.92 29.24
CA ASP A 187 11.23 15.47 29.41
C ASP A 187 10.53 14.61 28.32
N ARG A 188 9.63 15.20 27.53
CA ARG A 188 8.76 14.49 26.59
C ARG A 188 8.71 15.04 25.18
N ALA A 189 9.19 16.25 24.98
CA ALA A 189 9.08 16.95 23.71
C ALA A 189 10.21 17.99 23.50
N ILE A 190 10.42 18.32 22.24
CA ILE A 190 11.25 19.44 21.79
C ILE A 190 10.28 20.36 21.05
N ASN A 191 10.14 21.60 21.53
CA ASN A 191 9.15 22.56 21.05
C ASN A 191 9.83 23.82 20.51
N GLY A 192 9.13 24.56 19.65
CA GLY A 192 9.57 25.89 19.23
C GLY A 192 8.41 26.72 18.69
N ARG A 193 8.65 28.03 18.58
CA ARG A 193 7.72 29.03 18.08
C ARG A 193 8.46 30.02 17.21
N LEU A 194 7.80 30.52 16.20
CA LEU A 194 8.34 31.57 15.32
C LEU A 194 7.20 32.38 14.70
N ASP A 195 7.49 33.66 14.43
CA ASP A 195 6.67 34.52 13.59
C ASP A 195 7.26 34.55 12.19
N LEU A 196 6.66 33.80 11.25
CA LEU A 196 7.14 33.72 9.88
C LEU A 196 6.55 34.83 9.04
N ARG A 197 7.42 35.68 8.46
CA ARG A 197 7.02 36.80 7.59
C ARG A 197 7.19 36.44 6.12
N ARG A 198 6.45 37.12 5.25
CA ARG A 198 6.62 37.01 3.80
C ARG A 198 8.10 37.10 3.40
N GLY A 199 8.54 36.13 2.58
CA GLY A 199 9.90 36.04 2.04
C GLY A 199 10.93 35.42 3.01
N GLN A 200 10.56 35.15 4.25
CA GLN A 200 11.42 34.39 5.18
C GLN A 200 11.30 32.89 4.93
N ARG A 201 12.38 32.18 5.22
CA ARG A 201 12.44 30.71 5.17
C ARG A 201 13.00 30.15 6.45
N ALA A 202 12.27 29.22 7.06
CA ALA A 202 12.72 28.39 8.16
C ALA A 202 12.88 26.93 7.71
N LEU A 203 13.71 26.16 8.43
CA LEU A 203 13.92 24.74 8.16
C LEU A 203 13.98 23.96 9.47
N LEU A 204 13.22 22.87 9.53
CA LEU A 204 13.33 21.82 10.55
C LEU A 204 13.80 20.55 9.86
N ALA A 205 14.94 20.00 10.32
CA ALA A 205 15.44 18.71 9.86
C ALA A 205 15.55 17.75 11.05
N ILE A 206 15.05 16.55 10.87
CA ILE A 206 15.04 15.47 11.85
C ILE A 206 15.90 14.32 11.31
N PRO A 207 17.23 14.36 11.47
CA PRO A 207 18.05 13.19 11.20
C PRO A 207 17.78 12.12 12.25
N LEU A 208 17.73 10.85 11.79
CA LEU A 208 17.39 9.67 12.57
C LEU A 208 18.53 8.64 12.45
N ALA A 209 18.81 7.93 13.54
CA ALA A 209 19.83 6.87 13.59
C ALA A 209 19.33 5.66 14.38
N HIS A 210 19.74 4.47 13.95
CA HIS A 210 19.50 3.19 14.62
C HIS A 210 20.79 2.36 14.59
N GLN A 211 21.46 2.22 15.74
CA GLN A 211 22.74 1.51 15.89
C GLN A 211 23.94 2.16 15.17
N GLU A 212 23.72 3.16 14.33
CA GLU A 212 24.77 3.96 13.70
C GLU A 212 24.94 5.34 14.39
N PRO A 213 26.05 6.06 14.13
CA PRO A 213 26.23 7.41 14.64
C PRO A 213 25.14 8.36 14.12
N LEU A 214 24.57 9.17 15.02
CA LEU A 214 23.67 10.25 14.64
C LEU A 214 24.47 11.41 14.07
N VAL A 215 24.33 11.67 12.78
CA VAL A 215 24.96 12.79 12.07
C VAL A 215 24.12 14.04 12.27
N LEU A 216 24.78 15.17 12.60
CA LEU A 216 24.16 16.50 12.69
C LEU A 216 24.53 17.27 11.42
N PRO A 217 23.60 17.41 10.46
CA PRO A 217 23.91 18.08 9.19
C PRO A 217 23.99 19.58 9.34
N ALA A 218 24.69 20.25 8.42
CA ALA A 218 24.63 21.69 8.25
C ALA A 218 23.42 22.09 7.37
N ARG A 219 22.88 23.29 7.55
CA ARG A 219 21.75 23.80 6.79
C ARG A 219 21.93 23.70 5.26
N PRO A 220 23.07 24.12 4.67
CA PRO A 220 23.24 24.01 3.21
C PRO A 220 23.16 22.56 2.69
N GLU A 221 23.59 21.59 3.49
CA GLU A 221 23.49 20.17 3.14
C GLU A 221 22.03 19.70 3.12
N CYS A 222 21.22 20.16 4.10
CA CYS A 222 19.80 19.87 4.14
C CYS A 222 19.06 20.50 2.95
N ASP A 223 19.31 21.78 2.64
CA ASP A 223 18.72 22.46 1.49
C ASP A 223 19.07 21.71 0.18
N ALA A 224 20.33 21.32 0.01
CA ALA A 224 20.79 20.55 -1.17
C ALA A 224 20.12 19.18 -1.28
N ARG A 225 19.93 18.44 -0.17
CA ARG A 225 19.23 17.15 -0.17
C ARG A 225 17.74 17.29 -0.53
N MET A 226 17.06 18.33 -0.04
CA MET A 226 15.68 18.61 -0.44
C MET A 226 15.57 18.83 -1.96
N ASP A 227 16.46 19.66 -2.52
CA ASP A 227 16.46 19.95 -3.95
C ASP A 227 16.82 18.70 -4.78
N HIS A 228 17.79 17.90 -4.32
CA HIS A 228 18.13 16.60 -4.91
C HIS A 228 16.91 15.65 -4.88
N THR A 229 16.23 15.55 -3.74
CA THR A 229 15.04 14.70 -3.57
C THR A 229 13.94 15.05 -4.58
N ILE A 230 13.65 16.35 -4.74
CA ILE A 230 12.67 16.81 -5.74
C ILE A 230 13.13 16.46 -7.15
N ALA A 231 14.41 16.66 -7.47
CA ALA A 231 14.96 16.36 -8.79
C ALA A 231 14.93 14.85 -9.10
N ALA A 232 15.29 14.00 -8.13
CA ALA A 232 15.30 12.55 -8.27
C ALA A 232 13.89 11.99 -8.52
N TRP A 233 12.88 12.41 -7.74
CA TRP A 233 11.49 12.02 -7.96
C TRP A 233 10.99 12.45 -9.34
N ARG A 234 11.25 13.70 -9.75
CA ARG A 234 10.87 14.19 -11.09
C ARG A 234 11.58 13.47 -12.22
N GLY A 235 12.85 13.10 -12.01
CA GLY A 235 13.61 12.29 -12.94
C GLY A 235 12.92 10.94 -13.16
N TRP A 236 12.64 10.24 -12.07
CA TRP A 236 11.94 8.96 -12.11
C TRP A 236 10.56 9.07 -12.78
N ALA A 237 9.75 10.05 -12.41
CA ALA A 237 8.39 10.23 -12.96
C ALA A 237 8.36 10.52 -14.46
N ARG A 238 9.36 11.25 -14.99
CA ARG A 238 9.45 11.59 -16.42
C ARG A 238 9.72 10.40 -17.33
N GLU A 239 10.32 9.35 -16.80
CA GLU A 239 10.61 8.13 -17.54
C GLU A 239 9.41 7.18 -17.64
N ARG A 240 8.31 7.52 -16.98
CA ARG A 240 7.10 6.68 -16.97
C ARG A 240 6.23 7.01 -18.18
N SER A 241 5.88 5.98 -18.93
CA SER A 241 5.04 6.10 -20.10
C SER A 241 3.61 5.71 -19.75
N ASN A 242 2.72 6.68 -19.67
CA ASN A 242 1.28 6.46 -19.77
C ASN A 242 0.66 7.73 -20.36
N GLU A 243 0.04 7.60 -21.52
CA GLU A 243 -0.66 8.68 -22.22
C GLU A 243 -2.19 8.44 -22.24
N GLY A 244 -2.66 7.47 -21.45
CA GLY A 244 -4.08 7.08 -21.37
C GLY A 244 -4.99 8.11 -20.70
N MET A 245 -6.29 7.80 -20.68
CA MET A 245 -7.36 8.68 -20.17
C MET A 245 -7.13 9.10 -18.71
N TRP A 246 -6.55 8.22 -17.87
CA TRP A 246 -6.33 8.49 -16.44
C TRP A 246 -4.86 8.68 -16.07
N ARG A 247 -4.10 9.32 -16.97
CA ARG A 247 -2.65 9.52 -16.84
C ARG A 247 -2.20 9.99 -15.45
N ASP A 248 -2.87 11.01 -14.90
CA ASP A 248 -2.47 11.60 -13.61
C ASP A 248 -2.71 10.65 -12.44
N ALA A 249 -3.83 9.91 -12.45
CA ALA A 249 -4.15 8.90 -11.45
C ALA A 249 -3.17 7.71 -11.51
N VAL A 250 -2.82 7.27 -12.72
CA VAL A 250 -1.83 6.21 -12.97
C VAL A 250 -0.44 6.65 -12.50
N LEU A 251 0.01 7.86 -12.84
CA LEU A 251 1.30 8.38 -12.39
C LEU A 251 1.34 8.54 -10.85
N ARG A 252 0.24 9.03 -10.24
CA ARG A 252 0.15 9.14 -8.78
C ARG A 252 0.19 7.75 -8.12
N SER A 253 -0.47 6.76 -8.69
CA SER A 253 -0.45 5.38 -8.22
C SER A 253 0.95 4.76 -8.38
N ALA A 254 1.62 4.99 -9.50
CA ALA A 254 3.01 4.57 -9.71
C ALA A 254 3.97 5.16 -8.66
N LEU A 255 3.83 6.44 -8.33
CA LEU A 255 4.60 7.12 -7.30
C LEU A 255 4.26 6.59 -5.89
N ALA A 256 2.99 6.24 -5.61
CA ALA A 256 2.59 5.60 -4.37
C ALA A 256 3.22 4.19 -4.24
N LEU A 257 3.19 3.38 -5.29
CA LEU A 257 3.86 2.07 -5.32
C LEU A 257 5.37 2.20 -5.14
N LYS A 258 6.00 3.21 -5.73
CA LYS A 258 7.44 3.47 -5.55
C LYS A 258 7.79 3.77 -4.10
N LEU A 259 6.90 4.43 -3.32
CA LEU A 259 7.06 4.61 -1.87
C LEU A 259 6.99 3.29 -1.09
N LEU A 260 6.23 2.31 -1.57
CA LEU A 260 6.09 1.00 -0.93
C LEU A 260 7.28 0.07 -1.18
N ILE A 261 8.14 0.39 -2.17
CA ILE A 261 9.36 -0.38 -2.44
C ILE A 261 10.37 -0.13 -1.32
N PHE A 262 10.80 -1.22 -0.70
CA PHE A 262 11.93 -1.22 0.20
C PHE A 262 13.23 -1.34 -0.61
N ALA A 263 13.87 -0.21 -0.87
CA ALA A 263 15.00 -0.10 -1.78
C ALA A 263 16.18 -1.06 -1.47
N PRO A 264 16.51 -1.37 -0.19
CA PRO A 264 17.61 -2.29 0.11
C PRO A 264 17.43 -3.71 -0.41
N SER A 265 16.18 -4.15 -0.68
CA SER A 265 15.91 -5.52 -1.13
C SER A 265 15.12 -5.60 -2.44
N GLY A 266 14.40 -4.55 -2.82
CA GLY A 266 13.45 -4.57 -3.93
C GLY A 266 12.07 -5.10 -3.55
N ALA A 267 11.83 -5.49 -2.29
CA ALA A 267 10.51 -5.89 -1.80
C ALA A 267 9.50 -4.74 -1.91
N ILE A 268 8.23 -5.06 -2.03
CA ILE A 268 7.15 -4.08 -1.93
C ILE A 268 6.27 -4.41 -0.72
N ALA A 269 5.99 -3.41 0.13
CA ALA A 269 5.07 -3.55 1.24
C ALA A 269 3.62 -3.43 0.75
N ALA A 270 2.68 -4.16 1.34
CA ALA A 270 1.27 -4.02 1.01
C ALA A 270 0.72 -2.64 1.44
N ALA A 271 1.21 -2.10 2.57
CA ALA A 271 1.00 -0.71 3.00
C ALA A 271 2.13 -0.27 3.93
N VAL A 272 2.23 1.04 4.24
CA VAL A 272 3.24 1.56 5.19
C VAL A 272 2.73 1.61 6.62
N THR A 273 1.48 1.25 6.86
CA THR A 273 0.83 1.30 8.17
C THR A 273 0.52 -0.09 8.73
N SER A 274 0.19 -0.13 10.00
CA SER A 274 -0.28 -1.30 10.72
C SER A 274 -1.56 -0.97 11.47
N SER A 275 -2.44 -1.96 11.59
CA SER A 275 -3.58 -1.96 12.54
C SER A 275 -4.58 -0.83 12.35
N LEU A 276 -4.70 -0.30 11.13
CA LEU A 276 -5.83 0.54 10.79
C LEU A 276 -7.05 -0.35 10.50
N PRO A 277 -8.24 0.06 10.94
CA PRO A 277 -9.41 -0.82 10.95
C PRO A 277 -10.14 -0.89 9.61
N GLU A 278 -10.60 -2.10 9.23
CA GLU A 278 -11.61 -2.32 8.19
C GLU A 278 -13.01 -1.90 8.69
N GLN A 279 -13.19 -1.82 10.02
CA GLN A 279 -14.37 -1.27 10.69
C GLN A 279 -13.95 -0.45 11.90
N VAL A 280 -14.31 0.84 11.95
CA VAL A 280 -13.99 1.70 13.11
C VAL A 280 -14.59 1.13 14.39
N GLY A 281 -13.74 0.96 15.42
CA GLY A 281 -14.11 0.33 16.68
C GLY A 281 -14.11 -1.21 16.65
N GLY A 282 -13.81 -1.82 15.50
CA GLY A 282 -13.81 -3.27 15.28
C GLY A 282 -12.48 -3.95 15.58
N GLU A 283 -12.44 -5.26 15.24
CA GLU A 283 -11.30 -6.16 15.52
C GLU A 283 -10.45 -6.47 14.29
N ARG A 284 -10.87 -6.05 13.09
CA ARG A 284 -10.18 -6.28 11.81
C ARG A 284 -9.08 -5.24 11.59
N ASN A 285 -7.96 -5.42 12.31
CA ASN A 285 -6.84 -4.48 12.36
C ASN A 285 -5.53 -5.25 12.13
N TRP A 286 -4.97 -5.20 10.90
CA TRP A 286 -3.85 -6.06 10.48
C TRP A 286 -2.59 -5.26 10.19
N ASP A 287 -1.42 -5.91 10.32
CA ASP A 287 -0.14 -5.31 9.94
C ASP A 287 0.17 -5.60 8.48
N TYR A 288 0.24 -4.56 7.64
CA TYR A 288 0.47 -4.65 6.20
C TYR A 288 1.86 -4.22 5.74
N ARG A 289 2.80 -4.07 6.67
CA ARG A 289 4.18 -3.67 6.37
C ARG A 289 5.06 -4.84 5.92
N PHE A 290 4.46 -5.83 5.26
CA PHE A 290 5.07 -7.04 4.70
C PHE A 290 4.76 -7.11 3.21
N SER A 291 5.43 -8.03 2.52
CA SER A 291 5.18 -8.31 1.12
C SER A 291 4.42 -9.62 0.96
N TRP A 292 3.25 -9.56 0.32
CA TRP A 292 2.43 -10.73 0.01
C TRP A 292 2.81 -11.34 -1.35
N VAL A 293 2.87 -12.67 -1.40
CA VAL A 293 3.08 -13.39 -2.66
C VAL A 293 1.88 -13.22 -3.60
N ARG A 294 0.67 -13.11 -3.06
CA ARG A 294 -0.57 -12.85 -3.78
C ARG A 294 -0.49 -11.63 -4.70
N ASP A 295 0.17 -10.56 -4.27
CA ASP A 295 0.20 -9.29 -4.99
C ASP A 295 1.31 -9.28 -6.08
N SER A 296 2.06 -10.40 -6.23
CA SER A 296 3.31 -10.40 -6.99
C SER A 296 3.11 -10.29 -8.50
N ALA A 297 2.11 -10.95 -9.06
CA ALA A 297 1.83 -10.88 -10.49
C ALA A 297 1.36 -9.48 -10.88
N PHE A 298 0.44 -8.89 -10.12
CA PHE A 298 -0.01 -7.51 -10.33
C PHE A 298 1.14 -6.50 -10.20
N THR A 299 2.02 -6.70 -9.20
CA THR A 299 3.18 -5.83 -9.00
C THR A 299 4.11 -5.84 -10.21
N LEU A 300 4.43 -7.04 -10.72
CA LEU A 300 5.33 -7.16 -11.85
C LEU A 300 4.71 -6.61 -13.14
N ASP A 301 3.42 -6.93 -13.37
CA ASP A 301 2.68 -6.47 -14.54
C ASP A 301 2.58 -4.94 -14.57
N ALA A 302 2.21 -4.31 -13.45
CA ALA A 302 2.14 -2.86 -13.33
C ALA A 302 3.50 -2.19 -13.61
N PHE A 303 4.60 -2.71 -13.03
CA PHE A 303 5.92 -2.13 -13.28
C PHE A 303 6.38 -2.31 -14.72
N LEU A 304 6.08 -3.43 -15.36
CA LEU A 304 6.41 -3.64 -16.77
C LEU A 304 5.59 -2.71 -17.68
N SER A 305 4.28 -2.58 -17.43
CA SER A 305 3.37 -1.72 -18.20
C SER A 305 3.74 -0.24 -18.08
N LEU A 306 4.25 0.19 -16.91
CA LEU A 306 4.69 1.57 -16.67
C LEU A 306 6.13 1.86 -17.14
N GLY A 307 6.83 0.90 -17.76
CA GLY A 307 8.23 1.06 -18.13
C GLY A 307 9.18 1.18 -16.94
N CYS A 308 8.97 0.35 -15.89
CA CYS A 308 9.81 0.27 -14.70
C CYS A 308 10.62 -1.05 -14.64
N PRO A 309 11.50 -1.36 -15.62
CA PRO A 309 12.18 -2.65 -15.69
C PRO A 309 13.14 -2.88 -14.52
N ALA A 310 13.73 -1.83 -13.96
CA ALA A 310 14.64 -1.93 -12.83
C ALA A 310 13.90 -2.38 -11.55
N GLU A 311 12.74 -1.79 -11.28
CA GLU A 311 11.87 -2.15 -10.15
C GLU A 311 11.31 -3.56 -10.33
N ALA A 312 10.82 -3.90 -11.53
CA ALA A 312 10.35 -5.23 -11.87
C ALA A 312 11.44 -6.30 -11.67
N HIS A 313 12.66 -6.01 -12.10
CA HIS A 313 13.82 -6.89 -11.93
C HIS A 313 14.18 -7.07 -10.45
N ALA A 314 14.31 -5.98 -9.69
CA ALA A 314 14.66 -6.03 -8.28
C ALA A 314 13.60 -6.80 -7.46
N TYR A 315 12.32 -6.53 -7.71
CA TYR A 315 11.22 -7.23 -7.05
C TYR A 315 11.19 -8.72 -7.36
N PHE A 316 11.34 -9.10 -8.64
CA PHE A 316 11.38 -10.51 -9.05
C PHE A 316 12.50 -11.29 -8.35
N TRP A 317 13.71 -10.74 -8.34
CA TRP A 317 14.85 -11.39 -7.69
C TRP A 317 14.69 -11.48 -6.17
N TRP A 318 14.15 -10.44 -5.55
CA TRP A 318 13.81 -10.50 -4.13
C TRP A 318 12.79 -11.61 -3.83
N LEU A 319 11.70 -11.70 -4.61
CA LEU A 319 10.66 -12.72 -4.43
C LEU A 319 11.23 -14.14 -4.59
N MET A 320 12.06 -14.33 -5.62
CA MET A 320 12.73 -15.63 -5.82
C MET A 320 13.68 -15.97 -4.67
N HIS A 321 14.38 -15.00 -4.10
CA HIS A 321 15.23 -15.21 -2.94
C HIS A 321 14.41 -15.51 -1.68
N ALA A 322 13.42 -14.71 -1.37
CA ALA A 322 12.59 -14.86 -0.18
C ALA A 322 11.84 -16.21 -0.17
N SER A 323 11.25 -16.59 -1.32
CA SER A 323 10.52 -17.88 -1.45
C SER A 323 11.42 -19.10 -1.36
N GLN A 324 12.73 -18.98 -1.61
CA GLN A 324 13.68 -20.08 -1.49
C GLN A 324 13.76 -20.65 -0.06
N LEU A 325 13.57 -19.79 0.95
CA LEU A 325 13.69 -20.19 2.36
C LEU A 325 12.70 -21.28 2.78
N THR A 326 11.59 -21.39 2.08
CA THR A 326 10.50 -22.32 2.43
C THR A 326 10.12 -23.26 1.28
N HIS A 327 10.85 -23.17 0.15
CA HIS A 327 10.62 -23.98 -1.05
C HIS A 327 10.53 -25.49 -0.72
N PRO A 328 9.59 -26.26 -1.34
CA PRO A 328 8.56 -25.81 -2.29
C PRO A 328 7.27 -25.29 -1.61
N ARG A 329 7.21 -25.22 -0.29
CA ARG A 329 6.04 -24.69 0.43
C ARG A 329 6.19 -23.18 0.58
N LEU A 330 5.38 -22.43 -0.16
CA LEU A 330 5.37 -20.97 -0.09
C LEU A 330 4.70 -20.50 1.21
N ARG A 331 5.18 -19.37 1.74
CA ARG A 331 4.46 -18.60 2.74
C ARG A 331 3.55 -17.58 2.02
N VAL A 332 2.51 -17.16 2.70
CA VAL A 332 1.59 -16.13 2.23
C VAL A 332 2.29 -14.79 2.08
N LEU A 333 3.16 -14.47 3.06
CA LEU A 333 3.88 -13.20 3.13
C LEU A 333 5.31 -13.40 3.66
N TYR A 334 6.16 -12.43 3.30
CA TYR A 334 7.55 -12.35 3.75
C TYR A 334 7.85 -10.95 4.27
N ARG A 335 8.83 -10.85 5.19
CA ARG A 335 9.39 -9.56 5.61
C ARG A 335 10.12 -8.91 4.44
N LEU A 336 10.21 -7.58 4.45
CA LEU A 336 10.84 -6.81 3.37
C LEU A 336 12.33 -7.16 3.18
N ASN A 337 13.02 -7.60 4.23
CA ASN A 337 14.39 -8.10 4.17
C ASN A 337 14.50 -9.59 3.75
N GLY A 338 13.41 -10.23 3.31
CA GLY A 338 13.35 -11.63 2.92
C GLY A 338 13.11 -12.61 4.07
N GLY A 339 13.07 -12.17 5.32
CA GLY A 339 12.81 -13.05 6.48
C GLY A 339 11.39 -13.65 6.44
N GLY A 340 11.26 -14.93 6.82
CA GLY A 340 9.99 -15.66 6.78
C GLY A 340 9.14 -15.56 8.05
N HIS A 341 9.54 -14.83 9.08
CA HIS A 341 8.83 -14.78 10.36
C HIS A 341 8.20 -13.40 10.61
N ALA A 342 6.88 -13.35 10.56
CA ALA A 342 6.05 -12.18 10.87
C ALA A 342 5.14 -12.49 12.07
N THR A 343 5.71 -12.93 13.20
CA THR A 343 4.94 -13.33 14.38
C THR A 343 4.02 -12.20 14.86
N GLU A 344 2.73 -12.48 14.87
CA GLU A 344 1.71 -11.52 15.33
C GLU A 344 1.80 -11.32 16.85
N ARG A 345 1.74 -10.07 17.28
CA ARG A 345 1.71 -9.65 18.69
C ARG A 345 0.79 -8.45 18.86
N THR A 346 0.13 -8.37 20.00
CA THR A 346 -0.73 -7.22 20.36
C THR A 346 0.09 -6.17 21.11
N LEU A 347 -0.14 -4.90 20.78
CA LEU A 347 0.40 -3.74 21.48
C LEU A 347 -0.63 -3.14 22.44
N PRO A 348 -0.20 -2.58 23.58
CA PRO A 348 -1.10 -1.95 24.55
C PRO A 348 -1.44 -0.49 24.17
N LEU A 349 -1.92 -0.30 22.93
CA LEU A 349 -2.37 0.98 22.38
C LEU A 349 -3.89 0.96 22.23
N ASP A 350 -4.50 2.16 22.18
CA ASP A 350 -5.96 2.28 22.08
C ASP A 350 -6.49 1.90 20.69
N GLY A 351 -5.66 1.94 19.67
CA GLY A 351 -6.06 1.72 18.28
C GLY A 351 -6.81 2.93 17.71
N TYR A 352 -6.79 3.04 16.38
CA TYR A 352 -7.46 4.14 15.69
C TYR A 352 -8.94 4.21 16.09
N ARG A 353 -9.35 5.34 16.74
CA ARG A 353 -10.72 5.55 17.24
C ARG A 353 -11.25 4.36 18.05
N GLY A 354 -10.40 3.75 18.90
CA GLY A 354 -10.78 2.64 19.77
C GLY A 354 -10.79 1.26 19.11
N SER A 355 -10.30 1.12 17.89
CA SER A 355 -10.23 -0.14 17.13
C SER A 355 -9.14 -1.05 17.69
N ARG A 356 -9.53 -2.15 18.31
CA ARG A 356 -8.64 -3.10 19.02
C ARG A 356 -8.85 -4.52 18.55
N PRO A 357 -7.80 -5.38 18.66
CA PRO A 357 -6.45 -5.13 19.17
C PRO A 357 -5.57 -4.39 18.15
N VAL A 358 -4.57 -3.63 18.62
CA VAL A 358 -3.48 -3.12 17.79
C VAL A 358 -2.46 -4.24 17.61
N ARG A 359 -2.19 -4.66 16.38
CA ARG A 359 -1.31 -5.78 16.04
C ARG A 359 -0.04 -5.32 15.34
N ILE A 360 1.05 -6.01 15.59
CA ILE A 360 2.26 -5.99 14.78
C ILE A 360 2.64 -7.43 14.43
N GLY A 361 3.20 -7.64 13.25
CA GLY A 361 3.27 -8.99 12.66
C GLY A 361 1.91 -9.40 12.10
N ASN A 362 1.86 -10.55 11.39
CA ASN A 362 0.63 -11.02 10.76
C ASN A 362 0.57 -12.55 10.77
N ALA A 363 -0.47 -13.11 11.42
CA ALA A 363 -0.67 -14.55 11.57
C ALA A 363 -1.02 -15.25 10.25
N ALA A 364 -1.47 -14.53 9.22
CA ALA A 364 -1.68 -15.09 7.87
C ALA A 364 -0.42 -15.73 7.30
N GLY A 365 0.77 -15.28 7.71
CA GLY A 365 2.04 -15.88 7.32
C GLY A 365 2.19 -17.38 7.68
N ALA A 366 1.35 -17.93 8.55
CA ALA A 366 1.31 -19.35 8.91
C ALA A 366 0.22 -20.15 8.17
N GLN A 367 -0.67 -19.49 7.41
CA GLN A 367 -1.75 -20.14 6.66
C GLN A 367 -1.22 -20.88 5.42
N THR A 368 -2.05 -21.79 4.90
CA THR A 368 -1.86 -22.37 3.57
C THR A 368 -2.80 -21.66 2.61
N GLN A 369 -2.25 -21.04 1.56
CA GLN A 369 -2.99 -20.43 0.47
C GLN A 369 -2.47 -20.97 -0.85
N LEU A 370 -3.33 -21.59 -1.63
CA LEU A 370 -2.94 -22.29 -2.85
C LEU A 370 -2.85 -21.35 -4.07
N ASP A 371 -3.48 -20.20 -4.01
CA ASP A 371 -3.37 -19.15 -5.04
C ASP A 371 -1.94 -18.60 -5.17
N THR A 372 -1.17 -18.53 -4.07
CA THR A 372 0.23 -18.04 -4.06
C THR A 372 1.12 -18.75 -5.08
N TYR A 373 0.85 -20.02 -5.40
CA TYR A 373 1.59 -20.76 -6.42
C TYR A 373 1.27 -20.26 -7.82
N GLY A 374 0.01 -19.91 -8.08
CA GLY A 374 -0.43 -19.29 -9.32
C GLY A 374 0.21 -17.92 -9.53
N GLU A 375 0.19 -17.11 -8.48
CA GLU A 375 0.78 -15.77 -8.51
C GLU A 375 2.30 -15.81 -8.78
N LEU A 376 3.02 -16.69 -8.10
CA LEU A 376 4.47 -16.78 -8.29
C LEU A 376 4.85 -17.33 -9.67
N LEU A 377 4.12 -18.34 -10.19
CA LEU A 377 4.36 -18.88 -11.55
C LEU A 377 3.94 -17.88 -12.63
N GLN A 378 2.86 -17.12 -12.45
CA GLN A 378 2.47 -16.00 -13.29
C GLN A 378 3.56 -14.92 -13.31
N THR A 379 4.09 -14.55 -12.13
CA THR A 379 5.20 -13.60 -11.99
C THR A 379 6.45 -14.06 -12.75
N GLY A 380 6.81 -15.35 -12.60
CA GLY A 380 7.92 -15.96 -13.34
C GLY A 380 7.70 -15.97 -14.86
N TRP A 381 6.47 -16.19 -15.30
CA TRP A 381 6.09 -16.18 -16.71
C TRP A 381 6.16 -14.76 -17.31
N LEU A 382 5.63 -13.74 -16.61
CA LEU A 382 5.71 -12.33 -17.00
C LEU A 382 7.18 -11.88 -17.10
N TYR A 383 7.98 -12.20 -16.08
CA TYR A 383 9.40 -11.86 -16.09
C TYR A 383 10.15 -12.52 -17.25
N ALA A 384 9.90 -13.81 -17.50
CA ALA A 384 10.50 -14.53 -18.62
C ALA A 384 10.09 -13.94 -19.98
N GLY A 385 8.86 -13.45 -20.11
CA GLY A 385 8.39 -12.73 -21.30
C GLY A 385 9.17 -11.45 -21.54
N ALA A 386 9.38 -10.65 -20.50
CA ALA A 386 10.09 -9.37 -20.58
C ALA A 386 11.62 -9.54 -20.71
N ALA A 387 12.24 -10.47 -19.97
CA ALA A 387 13.69 -10.69 -19.94
C ALA A 387 14.21 -11.66 -21.02
N GLY A 388 13.34 -12.44 -21.65
CA GLY A 388 13.66 -13.44 -22.67
C GLY A 388 14.37 -14.70 -22.14
N ARG A 389 14.71 -14.76 -20.84
CA ARG A 389 15.43 -15.88 -20.21
C ARG A 389 15.15 -15.95 -18.71
N LEU A 390 15.40 -17.13 -18.13
CA LEU A 390 15.41 -17.37 -16.68
C LEU A 390 16.80 -17.89 -16.26
N ASP A 391 17.19 -17.54 -15.03
CA ASP A 391 18.32 -18.21 -14.38
C ASP A 391 18.02 -19.71 -14.18
N ALA A 392 19.04 -20.58 -14.30
CA ALA A 392 18.86 -22.03 -14.24
C ALA A 392 18.32 -22.53 -12.90
N ASP A 393 18.70 -21.90 -11.77
CA ASP A 393 18.18 -22.26 -10.45
C ASP A 393 16.72 -21.83 -10.31
N ILE A 394 16.37 -20.63 -10.77
CA ILE A 394 14.98 -20.13 -10.81
C ILE A 394 14.14 -21.05 -11.70
N ALA A 395 14.60 -21.38 -12.91
CA ALA A 395 13.92 -22.28 -13.83
C ALA A 395 13.61 -23.65 -13.18
N ARG A 396 14.58 -24.23 -12.49
CA ARG A 396 14.42 -25.50 -11.74
C ARG A 396 13.38 -25.35 -10.65
N ARG A 397 13.43 -24.28 -9.82
CA ARG A 397 12.48 -24.06 -8.72
C ARG A 397 11.06 -23.83 -9.22
N LEU A 398 10.85 -23.10 -10.32
CA LEU A 398 9.51 -22.95 -10.92
C LEU A 398 8.94 -24.30 -11.37
N ALA A 399 9.77 -25.19 -11.94
CA ALA A 399 9.36 -26.55 -12.29
C ALA A 399 8.99 -27.39 -11.05
N GLU A 400 9.77 -27.29 -9.96
CA GLU A 400 9.49 -27.97 -8.70
C GLU A 400 8.19 -27.45 -8.03
N LEU A 401 7.87 -26.16 -8.13
CA LEU A 401 6.59 -25.60 -7.68
C LEU A 401 5.42 -26.14 -8.49
N ALA A 402 5.54 -26.26 -9.80
CA ALA A 402 4.52 -26.89 -10.64
C ALA A 402 4.33 -28.38 -10.27
N ASP A 403 5.41 -29.08 -9.98
CA ASP A 403 5.34 -30.46 -9.46
C ASP A 403 4.61 -30.53 -8.11
N PHE A 404 4.85 -29.59 -7.20
CA PHE A 404 4.16 -29.49 -5.92
C PHE A 404 2.66 -29.23 -6.09
N VAL A 405 2.27 -28.30 -6.98
CA VAL A 405 0.87 -27.98 -7.27
C VAL A 405 0.09 -29.21 -7.75
N CYS A 406 0.70 -30.11 -8.53
CA CYS A 406 0.04 -31.34 -9.01
C CYS A 406 -0.55 -32.22 -7.88
N ALA A 407 -0.02 -32.12 -6.68
CA ALA A 407 -0.53 -32.85 -5.51
C ALA A 407 -1.36 -31.92 -4.59
N ALA A 408 -0.86 -30.69 -4.35
CA ALA A 408 -1.38 -29.77 -3.35
C ALA A 408 -2.79 -29.23 -3.67
N TRP A 409 -3.15 -29.05 -4.94
CA TRP A 409 -4.43 -28.47 -5.35
C TRP A 409 -5.67 -29.22 -4.82
N ARG A 410 -5.52 -30.50 -4.45
CA ARG A 410 -6.59 -31.33 -3.91
C ARG A 410 -6.95 -31.00 -2.47
N GLY A 411 -6.08 -30.30 -1.75
CA GLY A 411 -6.32 -29.85 -0.39
C GLY A 411 -7.20 -28.60 -0.33
N PRO A 412 -7.90 -28.34 0.78
CA PRO A 412 -8.50 -27.07 1.08
C PRO A 412 -7.42 -26.07 1.53
N ASP A 413 -7.77 -24.76 1.52
CA ASP A 413 -6.88 -23.69 1.94
C ASP A 413 -7.64 -22.56 2.63
N SER A 414 -6.96 -21.45 2.98
CA SER A 414 -7.58 -20.28 3.62
C SER A 414 -8.05 -19.23 2.61
N GLY A 415 -7.77 -19.43 1.30
CA GLY A 415 -8.15 -18.52 0.23
C GLY A 415 -7.45 -17.16 0.27
N ILE A 416 -7.69 -16.37 -0.75
CA ILE A 416 -7.10 -15.04 -0.95
C ILE A 416 -7.43 -14.05 0.18
N TRP A 417 -8.59 -14.19 0.82
CA TRP A 417 -9.07 -13.30 1.90
C TRP A 417 -8.61 -13.72 3.29
N GLU A 418 -7.74 -14.73 3.41
CA GLU A 418 -7.10 -15.12 4.67
C GLU A 418 -8.09 -15.49 5.77
N VAL A 419 -9.19 -16.15 5.38
CA VAL A 419 -10.29 -16.45 6.30
C VAL A 419 -9.80 -17.15 7.58
N ARG A 420 -10.40 -16.78 8.71
CA ARG A 420 -10.10 -17.36 10.02
C ARG A 420 -10.98 -18.57 10.36
N SER A 421 -11.92 -18.90 9.49
CA SER A 421 -12.74 -20.10 9.55
C SER A 421 -11.97 -21.36 9.10
N ALA A 422 -12.63 -22.52 9.09
CA ALA A 422 -12.05 -23.75 8.58
C ALA A 422 -11.67 -23.61 7.09
N PRO A 423 -10.52 -24.19 6.65
CA PRO A 423 -10.12 -24.18 5.25
C PRO A 423 -11.16 -24.80 4.33
N LEU A 424 -11.35 -24.18 3.15
CA LEU A 424 -12.31 -24.60 2.11
C LEU A 424 -11.60 -24.83 0.77
N HIS A 425 -12.31 -25.38 -0.20
CA HIS A 425 -11.89 -25.41 -1.59
C HIS A 425 -12.35 -24.13 -2.29
N PHE A 426 -11.64 -23.02 -2.07
CA PHE A 426 -11.95 -21.74 -2.69
C PHE A 426 -11.78 -21.80 -4.20
N THR A 427 -12.75 -21.27 -4.93
CA THR A 427 -12.77 -21.30 -6.39
C THR A 427 -11.58 -20.57 -6.99
N GLN A 428 -11.29 -19.35 -6.50
CA GLN A 428 -10.16 -18.55 -6.93
C GLN A 428 -8.84 -19.32 -6.72
N SER A 429 -8.62 -19.95 -5.57
CA SER A 429 -7.42 -20.74 -5.31
C SER A 429 -7.25 -21.90 -6.30
N LYS A 430 -8.36 -22.56 -6.70
CA LYS A 430 -8.31 -23.65 -7.71
C LYS A 430 -8.03 -23.09 -9.10
N MET A 431 -8.63 -21.96 -9.48
CA MET A 431 -8.30 -21.26 -10.73
C MET A 431 -6.82 -20.90 -10.78
N MET A 432 -6.24 -20.38 -9.69
CA MET A 432 -4.83 -20.04 -9.63
C MET A 432 -3.91 -21.27 -9.64
N CYS A 433 -4.30 -22.41 -9.08
CA CYS A 433 -3.59 -23.68 -9.29
C CYS A 433 -3.59 -24.11 -10.76
N TRP A 434 -4.68 -23.88 -11.48
CA TRP A 434 -4.75 -24.11 -12.92
C TRP A 434 -3.78 -23.17 -13.67
N VAL A 435 -3.80 -21.86 -13.35
CA VAL A 435 -2.90 -20.84 -13.92
C VAL A 435 -1.44 -21.24 -13.68
N ALA A 436 -1.09 -21.68 -12.47
CA ALA A 436 0.25 -22.15 -12.13
C ALA A 436 0.75 -23.20 -13.13
N LEU A 437 -0.05 -24.24 -13.38
CA LEU A 437 0.33 -25.33 -14.28
C LEU A 437 0.31 -24.89 -15.75
N ASP A 438 -0.61 -24.02 -16.13
CA ASP A 438 -0.69 -23.45 -17.48
C ASP A 438 0.60 -22.68 -17.82
N ARG A 439 1.01 -21.77 -16.93
CA ARG A 439 2.25 -20.99 -17.09
C ARG A 439 3.51 -21.86 -17.10
N ALA A 440 3.54 -22.88 -16.23
CA ALA A 440 4.66 -23.83 -16.23
C ALA A 440 4.73 -24.64 -17.53
N ILE A 441 3.60 -25.06 -18.10
CA ILE A 441 3.54 -25.76 -19.39
C ILE A 441 4.06 -24.85 -20.51
N ASP A 442 3.58 -23.60 -20.59
CA ASP A 442 4.04 -22.63 -21.60
C ASP A 442 5.55 -22.35 -21.49
N LEU A 443 6.05 -22.10 -20.28
CA LEU A 443 7.49 -21.92 -20.05
C LEU A 443 8.31 -23.15 -20.48
N CYS A 444 7.79 -24.36 -20.28
CA CYS A 444 8.42 -25.59 -20.69
C CYS A 444 8.39 -25.77 -22.22
N GLU A 445 7.29 -25.47 -22.88
CA GLU A 445 7.13 -25.51 -24.34
C GLU A 445 8.05 -24.49 -25.04
N ARG A 446 8.28 -23.34 -24.41
CA ARG A 446 9.23 -22.31 -24.85
C ARG A 446 10.69 -22.67 -24.51
N GLY A 447 10.95 -23.77 -23.83
CA GLY A 447 12.30 -24.22 -23.45
C GLY A 447 12.96 -23.40 -22.32
N LEU A 448 12.19 -22.57 -21.60
CA LEU A 448 12.66 -21.69 -20.52
C LEU A 448 12.79 -22.41 -19.18
N ILE A 449 11.97 -23.46 -18.96
CA ILE A 449 12.14 -24.39 -17.85
C ILE A 449 12.19 -25.83 -18.39
N GLN A 450 12.84 -26.72 -17.65
CA GLN A 450 12.92 -28.12 -18.02
C GLN A 450 12.08 -28.97 -17.06
N SER A 451 11.31 -29.91 -17.59
CA SER A 451 10.55 -30.86 -16.80
C SER A 451 10.53 -32.25 -17.42
N ARG A 452 10.76 -33.27 -16.57
CA ARG A 452 10.45 -34.67 -16.89
C ARG A 452 8.98 -35.00 -16.61
N GLY A 453 8.23 -34.06 -16.00
CA GLY A 453 6.85 -34.26 -15.52
C GLY A 453 5.77 -33.47 -16.27
N SER A 454 6.04 -32.87 -17.43
CA SER A 454 5.09 -32.00 -18.14
C SER A 454 3.76 -32.70 -18.50
N ALA A 455 3.76 -34.01 -18.75
CA ALA A 455 2.55 -34.79 -18.94
C ALA A 455 1.68 -34.82 -17.65
N ARG A 456 2.30 -34.90 -16.47
CA ARG A 456 1.61 -34.85 -15.19
C ARG A 456 1.00 -33.44 -14.95
N TRP A 457 1.70 -32.38 -15.34
CA TRP A 457 1.17 -31.02 -15.26
C TRP A 457 -0.08 -30.85 -16.12
N ARG A 458 -0.05 -31.33 -17.38
CA ARG A 458 -1.23 -31.29 -18.27
C ARG A 458 -2.42 -32.08 -17.72
N LEU A 459 -2.16 -33.28 -17.15
CA LEU A 459 -3.19 -34.09 -16.53
C LEU A 459 -3.78 -33.37 -15.31
N ALA A 460 -2.95 -32.85 -14.39
CA ALA A 460 -3.42 -32.13 -13.22
C ALA A 460 -4.17 -30.85 -13.60
N ARG A 461 -3.69 -30.08 -14.59
CA ARG A 461 -4.39 -28.91 -15.11
C ARG A 461 -5.80 -29.26 -15.61
N ALA A 462 -5.96 -30.37 -16.36
CA ALA A 462 -7.25 -30.84 -16.82
C ALA A 462 -8.18 -31.25 -15.66
N GLN A 463 -7.64 -31.95 -14.64
CA GLN A 463 -8.39 -32.33 -13.44
C GLN A 463 -8.85 -31.12 -12.62
N ILE A 464 -8.01 -30.09 -12.49
CA ILE A 464 -8.39 -28.83 -11.82
C ILE A 464 -9.51 -28.14 -12.58
N ARG A 465 -9.42 -28.07 -13.92
CA ARG A 465 -10.47 -27.51 -14.76
C ARG A 465 -11.78 -28.25 -14.53
N ASP A 466 -11.78 -29.57 -14.63
CA ASP A 466 -12.98 -30.39 -14.39
C ASP A 466 -13.58 -30.15 -13.01
N PHE A 467 -12.73 -30.08 -11.96
CA PHE A 467 -13.18 -29.78 -10.60
C PHE A 467 -13.86 -28.41 -10.51
N VAL A 468 -13.25 -27.35 -11.05
CA VAL A 468 -13.81 -25.99 -11.02
C VAL A 468 -15.14 -25.94 -11.78
N GLU A 469 -15.18 -26.50 -12.99
CA GLU A 469 -16.38 -26.48 -13.84
C GLU A 469 -17.55 -27.29 -13.29
N THR A 470 -17.27 -28.34 -12.49
CA THR A 470 -18.31 -29.22 -11.95
C THR A 470 -18.70 -28.94 -10.51
N ARG A 471 -17.78 -28.38 -9.70
CA ARG A 471 -17.98 -28.22 -8.26
C ARG A 471 -18.05 -26.77 -7.79
N CYS A 472 -17.51 -25.83 -8.59
CA CYS A 472 -17.43 -24.41 -8.23
C CYS A 472 -18.33 -23.52 -9.09
N PHE A 473 -19.02 -24.08 -10.08
CA PHE A 473 -19.99 -23.36 -10.90
C PHE A 473 -21.44 -23.71 -10.46
N SER A 474 -22.20 -22.67 -10.11
CA SER A 474 -23.62 -22.82 -9.76
C SER A 474 -24.49 -22.70 -11.00
N SER A 475 -25.19 -23.78 -11.35
CA SER A 475 -26.20 -23.74 -12.41
C SER A 475 -27.46 -22.93 -12.04
N LEU A 476 -27.70 -22.69 -10.75
CA LEU A 476 -28.79 -21.86 -10.25
C LEU A 476 -28.52 -20.37 -10.43
N HIS A 477 -27.28 -19.93 -10.06
CA HIS A 477 -26.87 -18.53 -10.16
C HIS A 477 -26.18 -18.23 -11.49
N HIS A 478 -25.89 -19.23 -12.31
CA HIS A 478 -25.13 -19.13 -13.56
C HIS A 478 -23.75 -18.47 -13.41
N CYS A 479 -23.08 -18.69 -12.28
CA CYS A 479 -21.78 -18.08 -11.99
C CYS A 479 -20.86 -19.01 -11.20
N TYR A 480 -19.56 -18.72 -11.20
CA TYR A 480 -18.62 -19.31 -10.26
C TYR A 480 -18.90 -18.76 -8.87
N THR A 481 -18.94 -19.67 -7.89
CA THR A 481 -19.22 -19.35 -6.48
C THR A 481 -17.92 -19.25 -5.68
N ARG A 482 -17.99 -18.76 -4.44
CA ARG A 482 -16.85 -18.55 -3.54
C ARG A 482 -16.02 -19.83 -3.33
N SER A 483 -16.71 -20.95 -3.11
CA SER A 483 -16.05 -22.24 -2.86
C SER A 483 -16.87 -23.41 -3.43
N ALA A 484 -16.25 -24.57 -3.56
CA ALA A 484 -16.89 -25.76 -4.08
C ALA A 484 -18.15 -26.15 -3.29
N GLY A 485 -19.29 -26.19 -3.98
CA GLY A 485 -20.60 -26.53 -3.41
C GLY A 485 -21.28 -25.42 -2.60
N SER A 486 -20.70 -24.21 -2.55
CA SER A 486 -21.32 -23.04 -1.93
C SER A 486 -22.28 -22.34 -2.90
N SER A 487 -23.19 -21.53 -2.35
CA SER A 487 -23.98 -20.54 -3.10
C SER A 487 -23.43 -19.13 -2.95
N ASP A 488 -22.43 -18.91 -2.08
CA ASP A 488 -21.87 -17.59 -1.82
C ASP A 488 -21.09 -17.08 -3.03
N LEU A 489 -21.14 -15.78 -3.22
CA LEU A 489 -20.39 -15.08 -4.27
C LEU A 489 -19.07 -14.56 -3.74
N ASP A 490 -18.10 -14.34 -4.64
CA ASP A 490 -16.79 -13.81 -4.31
C ASP A 490 -16.23 -13.03 -5.51
N ALA A 491 -15.88 -11.77 -5.30
CA ALA A 491 -15.27 -10.94 -6.34
C ALA A 491 -13.89 -11.46 -6.78
N ALA A 492 -13.19 -12.24 -5.95
CA ALA A 492 -11.91 -12.83 -6.33
C ALA A 492 -12.01 -13.79 -7.53
N VAL A 493 -13.19 -14.33 -7.86
CA VAL A 493 -13.35 -15.16 -9.06
C VAL A 493 -13.11 -14.38 -10.37
N LEU A 494 -13.21 -13.04 -10.33
CA LEU A 494 -12.85 -12.15 -11.44
C LEU A 494 -11.38 -12.33 -11.87
N LEU A 495 -10.50 -12.66 -10.93
CA LEU A 495 -9.09 -12.97 -11.20
C LEU A 495 -8.92 -14.15 -12.16
N GLY A 496 -9.90 -15.05 -12.25
CA GLY A 496 -9.90 -16.11 -13.24
C GLY A 496 -9.91 -15.60 -14.69
N LEU A 497 -10.53 -14.44 -14.95
CA LEU A 497 -10.45 -13.76 -16.24
C LEU A 497 -9.13 -13.00 -16.39
N LEU A 498 -8.72 -12.25 -15.37
CA LEU A 498 -7.54 -11.40 -15.41
C LEU A 498 -6.24 -12.20 -15.58
N HIS A 499 -6.14 -13.37 -14.94
CA HIS A 499 -5.00 -14.27 -15.07
C HIS A 499 -5.15 -15.34 -16.16
N GLY A 500 -6.21 -15.29 -16.96
CA GLY A 500 -6.38 -16.16 -18.13
C GLY A 500 -6.76 -17.61 -17.83
N TYR A 501 -7.39 -17.89 -16.69
CA TYR A 501 -8.08 -19.16 -16.47
C TYR A 501 -9.17 -19.35 -17.52
N ALA A 502 -9.97 -18.32 -17.81
CA ALA A 502 -10.97 -18.33 -18.87
C ALA A 502 -10.72 -17.18 -19.86
N PRO A 503 -10.97 -17.38 -21.17
CA PRO A 503 -10.87 -16.30 -22.16
C PRO A 503 -12.04 -15.31 -22.00
N PRO A 504 -11.91 -14.06 -22.50
CA PRO A 504 -12.98 -13.03 -22.43
C PRO A 504 -14.33 -13.46 -23.04
N GLY A 505 -14.30 -14.37 -24.02
CA GLY A 505 -15.50 -14.90 -24.68
C GLY A 505 -16.17 -16.07 -23.96
N ASP A 506 -15.62 -16.56 -22.84
CA ASP A 506 -16.19 -17.70 -22.11
C ASP A 506 -17.56 -17.33 -21.50
N PRO A 507 -18.65 -18.05 -21.83
CA PRO A 507 -19.99 -17.68 -21.41
C PRO A 507 -20.22 -17.81 -19.90
N ARG A 508 -19.53 -18.73 -19.19
CA ARG A 508 -19.63 -18.89 -17.74
C ARG A 508 -18.93 -17.74 -17.02
N MET A 509 -17.78 -17.32 -17.54
CA MET A 509 -17.04 -16.19 -16.97
C MET A 509 -17.78 -14.88 -17.20
N ARG A 510 -18.36 -14.65 -18.38
CA ARG A 510 -19.22 -13.49 -18.65
C ARG A 510 -20.41 -13.43 -17.68
N ALA A 511 -21.14 -14.54 -17.55
CA ALA A 511 -22.25 -14.63 -16.61
C ALA A 511 -21.80 -14.39 -15.14
N THR A 512 -20.57 -14.78 -14.79
CA THR A 512 -19.97 -14.50 -13.48
C THR A 512 -19.70 -13.02 -13.29
N VAL A 513 -19.10 -12.34 -14.28
CA VAL A 513 -18.88 -10.88 -14.26
C VAL A 513 -20.20 -10.14 -14.10
N ASP A 514 -21.23 -10.52 -14.87
CA ASP A 514 -22.58 -9.93 -14.78
C ASP A 514 -23.21 -10.15 -13.39
N THR A 515 -23.01 -11.33 -12.80
CA THR A 515 -23.54 -11.65 -11.47
C THR A 515 -22.83 -10.86 -10.37
N VAL A 516 -21.50 -10.75 -10.40
CA VAL A 516 -20.75 -9.91 -9.47
C VAL A 516 -21.17 -8.44 -9.60
N ALA A 517 -21.33 -7.95 -10.84
CA ALA A 517 -21.77 -6.58 -11.09
C ALA A 517 -23.21 -6.30 -10.60
N ARG A 518 -24.07 -7.31 -10.53
CA ARG A 518 -25.46 -7.18 -10.08
C ARG A 518 -25.63 -7.38 -8.58
N GLU A 519 -24.90 -8.33 -7.97
CA GLU A 519 -25.15 -8.81 -6.61
C GLU A 519 -24.15 -8.29 -5.57
N LEU A 520 -22.89 -8.01 -5.97
CA LEU A 520 -21.85 -7.53 -5.06
C LEU A 520 -21.54 -6.03 -5.25
N ARG A 521 -22.10 -5.39 -6.29
CA ARG A 521 -21.83 -3.99 -6.59
C ARG A 521 -22.88 -3.06 -6.00
N HIS A 522 -22.44 -1.98 -5.33
CA HIS A 522 -23.24 -0.88 -4.78
C HIS A 522 -22.68 0.47 -5.26
N GLY A 523 -23.25 1.04 -6.32
CA GLY A 523 -22.67 2.22 -6.98
C GLY A 523 -21.30 1.89 -7.60
N PRO A 524 -20.21 2.58 -7.25
CA PRO A 524 -18.86 2.23 -7.70
C PRO A 524 -18.20 1.13 -6.86
N PHE A 525 -18.77 0.76 -5.71
CA PHE A 525 -18.17 -0.15 -4.74
C PHE A 525 -18.54 -1.60 -5.02
N VAL A 526 -17.59 -2.52 -4.84
CA VAL A 526 -17.78 -3.97 -4.95
C VAL A 526 -17.34 -4.62 -3.65
N ASP A 527 -18.26 -5.36 -3.03
CA ASP A 527 -17.97 -6.15 -1.83
C ASP A 527 -17.05 -7.33 -2.17
N ARG A 528 -16.18 -7.73 -1.22
CA ARG A 528 -15.27 -8.87 -1.42
C ARG A 528 -16.02 -10.16 -1.69
N TYR A 529 -17.02 -10.45 -0.89
CA TYR A 529 -17.81 -11.70 -0.97
C TYR A 529 -19.15 -11.58 -0.22
N SER A 530 -20.03 -12.52 -0.48
CA SER A 530 -21.18 -12.80 0.39
C SER A 530 -20.86 -13.95 1.36
N GLY A 531 -21.54 -13.98 2.51
CA GLY A 531 -21.35 -15.01 3.56
C GLY A 531 -20.32 -14.64 4.62
N GLU A 532 -20.07 -15.55 5.56
CA GLU A 532 -19.22 -15.34 6.72
C GLU A 532 -17.77 -15.77 6.46
N ASP A 533 -16.80 -15.12 7.14
CA ASP A 533 -15.36 -15.42 7.06
C ASP A 533 -14.75 -15.87 8.40
N GLY A 534 -15.55 -15.90 9.46
CA GLY A 534 -15.12 -16.29 10.82
C GLY A 534 -14.57 -15.15 11.65
N VAL A 535 -14.68 -13.88 11.18
CA VAL A 535 -14.34 -12.68 11.94
C VAL A 535 -15.61 -11.85 12.15
N SER A 536 -15.84 -11.35 13.37
CA SER A 536 -17.01 -10.55 13.69
C SER A 536 -16.96 -9.15 13.05
N GLY A 537 -18.12 -8.55 12.81
CA GLY A 537 -18.28 -7.19 12.30
C GLY A 537 -18.54 -7.14 10.80
N THR A 538 -18.73 -5.93 10.30
CA THR A 538 -18.84 -5.62 8.87
C THR A 538 -17.51 -5.05 8.38
N GLU A 539 -17.31 -5.03 7.08
CA GLU A 539 -16.14 -4.41 6.44
C GLU A 539 -16.62 -3.36 5.44
N GLY A 540 -15.72 -2.49 4.99
CA GLY A 540 -15.96 -1.56 3.90
C GLY A 540 -15.94 -2.26 2.54
N ALA A 541 -16.19 -1.50 1.48
CA ALA A 541 -16.00 -2.00 0.13
C ALA A 541 -14.51 -2.01 -0.23
N PHE A 542 -14.00 -3.15 -0.69
CA PHE A 542 -12.59 -3.34 -1.03
C PHE A 542 -12.29 -2.77 -2.41
N LEU A 543 -11.49 -1.70 -2.49
CA LEU A 543 -11.30 -0.94 -3.72
C LEU A 543 -10.70 -1.75 -4.87
N ALA A 544 -9.81 -2.68 -4.58
CA ALA A 544 -9.23 -3.54 -5.61
C ALA A 544 -10.29 -4.36 -6.36
N CYS A 545 -11.33 -4.87 -5.66
CA CYS A 545 -12.44 -5.60 -6.29
C CYS A 545 -13.20 -4.73 -7.29
N SER A 546 -13.38 -3.45 -6.98
CA SER A 546 -14.04 -2.49 -7.87
C SER A 546 -13.23 -2.24 -9.15
N PHE A 547 -11.91 -2.09 -9.04
CA PHE A 547 -11.02 -1.96 -10.20
C PHE A 547 -10.96 -3.27 -11.01
N TRP A 548 -10.93 -4.46 -10.37
CA TRP A 548 -11.01 -5.74 -11.08
C TRP A 548 -12.30 -5.88 -11.86
N LEU A 549 -13.42 -5.41 -11.31
CA LEU A 549 -14.69 -5.42 -12.06
C LEU A 549 -14.63 -4.49 -13.28
N ALA A 550 -14.07 -3.28 -13.15
CA ALA A 550 -13.91 -2.35 -14.27
C ALA A 550 -13.07 -2.99 -15.39
N GLU A 551 -11.96 -3.62 -15.05
CA GLU A 551 -11.10 -4.32 -16.01
C GLU A 551 -11.84 -5.51 -16.67
N CYS A 552 -12.57 -6.32 -15.90
CA CYS A 552 -13.35 -7.44 -16.42
C CYS A 552 -14.46 -7.00 -17.37
N LEU A 553 -15.14 -5.89 -17.07
CA LEU A 553 -16.17 -5.32 -17.96
C LEU A 553 -15.55 -4.91 -19.31
N ALA A 554 -14.38 -4.26 -19.31
CA ALA A 554 -13.69 -3.93 -20.56
C ALA A 554 -13.33 -5.18 -21.36
N ARG A 555 -12.69 -6.16 -20.71
CA ARG A 555 -12.29 -7.44 -21.34
C ARG A 555 -13.48 -8.24 -21.90
N THR A 556 -14.67 -8.09 -21.31
CA THR A 556 -15.89 -8.78 -21.78
C THR A 556 -16.70 -7.96 -22.80
N GLY A 557 -16.20 -6.82 -23.27
CA GLY A 557 -16.81 -6.01 -24.32
C GLY A 557 -17.77 -4.94 -23.83
N CYS A 558 -17.81 -4.66 -22.51
CA CYS A 558 -18.65 -3.62 -21.90
C CYS A 558 -17.83 -2.34 -21.64
N LEU A 559 -17.13 -1.83 -22.68
CA LEU A 559 -16.15 -0.74 -22.57
C LEU A 559 -16.73 0.54 -21.97
N GLU A 560 -17.94 0.96 -22.38
CA GLU A 560 -18.61 2.16 -21.83
C GLU A 560 -18.86 2.04 -20.32
N GLN A 561 -19.30 0.87 -19.86
CA GLN A 561 -19.55 0.61 -18.44
C GLN A 561 -18.24 0.57 -17.65
N ALA A 562 -17.19 0.00 -18.24
CA ALA A 562 -15.85 -0.05 -17.67
C ALA A 562 -15.27 1.36 -17.47
N THR A 563 -15.36 2.21 -18.50
CA THR A 563 -14.91 3.59 -18.47
C THR A 563 -15.66 4.42 -17.42
N ALA A 564 -16.99 4.33 -17.40
CA ALA A 564 -17.82 5.04 -16.41
C ALA A 564 -17.48 4.60 -14.97
N LEU A 565 -17.31 3.29 -14.73
CA LEU A 565 -16.91 2.80 -13.42
C LEU A 565 -15.51 3.27 -13.04
N MET A 566 -14.58 3.30 -13.99
CA MET A 566 -13.22 3.76 -13.75
C MET A 566 -13.17 5.26 -13.40
N ASP A 567 -13.99 6.10 -14.08
CA ASP A 567 -14.12 7.53 -13.76
C ASP A 567 -14.61 7.74 -12.32
N ASP A 568 -15.66 7.01 -11.93
CA ASP A 568 -16.16 7.03 -10.56
C ASP A 568 -15.06 6.65 -9.56
N LEU A 569 -14.33 5.56 -9.82
CA LEU A 569 -13.28 5.03 -8.93
C LEU A 569 -12.09 5.99 -8.81
N VAL A 570 -11.68 6.63 -9.90
CA VAL A 570 -10.61 7.64 -9.88
C VAL A 570 -11.04 8.84 -9.01
N GLY A 571 -12.31 9.22 -9.03
CA GLY A 571 -12.90 10.26 -8.18
C GLY A 571 -12.91 9.94 -6.68
N LEU A 572 -12.71 8.68 -6.28
CA LEU A 572 -12.68 8.28 -4.87
C LEU A 572 -11.34 8.52 -4.17
N ALA A 573 -10.29 8.87 -4.88
CA ALA A 573 -9.00 9.23 -4.29
C ALA A 573 -9.15 10.33 -3.23
N ASN A 574 -8.20 10.41 -2.29
CA ASN A 574 -8.15 11.55 -1.41
C ASN A 574 -7.63 12.81 -2.14
N ASP A 575 -7.57 13.95 -1.43
CA ASP A 575 -7.15 15.25 -1.96
C ASP A 575 -5.73 15.28 -2.58
N VAL A 576 -4.90 14.27 -2.29
CA VAL A 576 -3.55 14.10 -2.85
C VAL A 576 -3.41 12.87 -3.75
N GLY A 577 -4.53 12.25 -4.15
CA GLY A 577 -4.56 11.15 -5.12
C GLY A 577 -4.15 9.79 -4.57
N LEU A 578 -4.31 9.53 -3.27
CA LEU A 578 -4.02 8.24 -2.64
C LEU A 578 -5.31 7.45 -2.34
N TYR A 579 -5.17 6.13 -2.25
CA TYR A 579 -6.22 5.20 -1.88
C TYR A 579 -5.86 4.40 -0.63
N GLY A 580 -6.87 4.18 0.24
CA GLY A 580 -6.83 3.18 1.28
C GLY A 580 -7.16 1.79 0.76
N GLU A 581 -7.30 0.85 1.67
CA GLU A 581 -7.72 -0.52 1.38
C GLU A 581 -9.20 -0.58 1.02
N GLU A 582 -10.02 0.04 1.86
CA GLU A 582 -11.47 0.03 1.77
C GLU A 582 -12.05 1.44 1.91
N ILE A 583 -13.29 1.57 1.47
CA ILE A 583 -14.12 2.76 1.72
C ILE A 583 -15.44 2.29 2.33
N ASP A 584 -15.90 3.00 3.35
CA ASP A 584 -17.26 2.88 3.83
C ASP A 584 -18.23 3.47 2.80
N PRO A 585 -19.09 2.67 2.14
CA PRO A 585 -19.99 3.17 1.11
C PRO A 585 -21.01 4.20 1.61
N ALA A 586 -21.34 4.20 2.91
CA ALA A 586 -22.33 5.10 3.49
C ALA A 586 -21.77 6.49 3.78
N THR A 587 -20.48 6.58 4.13
CA THR A 587 -19.86 7.83 4.59
C THR A 587 -18.75 8.34 3.66
N GLY A 588 -18.20 7.51 2.78
CA GLY A 588 -17.02 7.79 1.97
C GLY A 588 -15.71 7.81 2.78
N ALA A 589 -15.73 7.38 4.05
CA ALA A 589 -14.56 7.34 4.89
C ALA A 589 -13.60 6.23 4.44
N PHE A 590 -12.29 6.51 4.45
CA PHE A 590 -11.27 5.48 4.23
C PHE A 590 -11.19 4.55 5.44
N LEU A 591 -11.03 3.27 5.15
CA LEU A 591 -10.84 2.19 6.09
C LEU A 591 -9.62 1.35 5.68
N GLY A 592 -9.12 0.55 6.63
CA GLY A 592 -7.94 -0.27 6.42
C GLY A 592 -6.63 0.50 6.31
N ASN A 593 -5.57 -0.18 5.94
CA ASN A 593 -4.23 0.38 5.85
C ASN A 593 -4.03 1.24 4.60
N LEU A 594 -3.13 2.25 4.68
CA LEU A 594 -2.89 3.20 3.60
C LEU A 594 -1.41 3.62 3.46
N PRO A 595 -0.97 4.05 2.22
CA PRO A 595 -1.67 3.78 0.97
C PRO A 595 -1.68 2.27 0.73
N GLN A 596 -2.76 1.74 0.17
CA GLN A 596 -2.85 0.29 -0.07
C GLN A 596 -2.29 -0.05 -1.45
N GLY A 597 -1.24 -0.91 -1.46
CA GLY A 597 -0.55 -1.33 -2.70
C GLY A 597 -1.48 -1.96 -3.71
N LEU A 598 -2.31 -2.92 -3.28
CA LEU A 598 -3.20 -3.66 -4.18
C LEU A 598 -4.27 -2.75 -4.83
N SER A 599 -4.77 -1.72 -4.12
CA SER A 599 -5.69 -0.73 -4.71
C SER A 599 -5.02 0.06 -5.84
N HIS A 600 -3.78 0.51 -5.63
CA HIS A 600 -3.01 1.22 -6.66
C HIS A 600 -2.59 0.32 -7.83
N LEU A 601 -2.24 -0.95 -7.56
CA LEU A 601 -1.93 -1.95 -8.60
C LEU A 601 -3.15 -2.25 -9.47
N ALA A 602 -4.31 -2.47 -8.85
CA ALA A 602 -5.55 -2.73 -9.56
C ALA A 602 -6.00 -1.53 -10.42
N LEU A 603 -5.82 -0.29 -9.93
CA LEU A 603 -6.05 0.92 -10.72
C LEU A 603 -5.18 0.94 -11.99
N ILE A 604 -3.88 0.70 -11.85
CA ILE A 604 -2.95 0.73 -12.98
C ILE A 604 -3.31 -0.35 -14.00
N SER A 605 -3.59 -1.59 -13.56
CA SER A 605 -3.99 -2.70 -14.43
C SER A 605 -5.26 -2.38 -15.19
N ALA A 606 -6.32 -1.90 -14.50
CA ALA A 606 -7.58 -1.54 -15.12
C ALA A 606 -7.42 -0.40 -16.12
N ALA A 607 -6.71 0.68 -15.76
CA ALA A 607 -6.48 1.82 -16.64
C ALA A 607 -5.74 1.41 -17.92
N CYS A 608 -4.61 0.73 -17.79
CA CYS A 608 -3.82 0.29 -18.95
C CYS A 608 -4.61 -0.67 -19.86
N THR A 609 -5.40 -1.58 -19.28
CA THR A 609 -6.22 -2.52 -20.05
C THR A 609 -7.35 -1.79 -20.80
N ILE A 610 -8.08 -0.89 -20.15
CA ILE A 610 -9.18 -0.14 -20.76
C ILE A 610 -8.65 0.74 -21.88
N ASP A 611 -7.53 1.45 -21.66
CA ASP A 611 -6.89 2.29 -22.69
C ASP A 611 -6.46 1.44 -23.91
N SER A 612 -5.87 0.26 -23.70
CA SER A 612 -5.47 -0.64 -24.79
C SER A 612 -6.67 -1.12 -25.61
N ILE A 613 -7.76 -1.55 -24.94
CA ILE A 613 -8.98 -2.03 -25.64
C ILE A 613 -9.67 -0.89 -26.38
N ALA A 614 -9.69 0.34 -25.82
CA ALA A 614 -10.25 1.51 -26.48
C ALA A 614 -9.45 1.85 -27.76
N ALA A 615 -8.11 1.85 -27.69
CA ALA A 615 -7.26 2.10 -28.84
C ALA A 615 -7.42 1.07 -29.97
N GLU A 616 -7.65 -0.22 -29.62
CA GLU A 616 -7.92 -1.29 -30.59
C GLU A 616 -9.31 -1.14 -31.25
N ALA A 617 -10.28 -0.54 -30.57
CA ALA A 617 -11.62 -0.31 -31.11
C ALA A 617 -11.69 0.89 -32.07
N ASP A 618 -10.78 1.86 -31.93
CA ASP A 618 -10.71 3.09 -32.74
C ASP A 618 -9.83 2.90 -34.00
N GLY A 619 -9.00 1.84 -34.09
CA GLY A 619 -8.07 1.55 -35.19
C GLY A 619 -8.59 0.46 -36.12
#